data_363e4f1b7e2477884858672f59942f9f
#
_entry.id   363e4f1b7e2477884858672f59942f9f
#
_cell.length_a   1.000
_cell.length_b   1.000
_cell.length_c   1.000
_cell.angle_alpha   90.00
_cell.angle_beta   90.00
_cell.angle_gamma   90.00
#
_symmetry.space_group_name_H-M   'P 1'
#
loop_
_entity.id
_entity.type
_entity.pdbx_description
1 polymer ?
#
loop_
_entity_poly.entity_id
_entity_poly.type
_entity_poly.pdbx_seq_one_letter_code
_entity_poly.pdbx_strand_id
1 'polypeptide(L)'
;SDWRQYVHASPAAGDNDWMCLPFLRIGPIHPDSSIDDLVKAFGEGNVQRRTVYGPEGAEKFAASVIFPDTANELIVFWQDNQYGSLPSSVSIRKQGSAWKTVHGIRIGTTLAELNETNKRPFSFYGFGWDYGGSISKDWDGGVMASLRGVSVVLRATRELPRYYYGDKELKSNLETLLPD
;
A
#
# COMPACT_ATOMS: atom_id res chain seq x y z
N SER A 1 -9.87 -21.73 -10.19
CA SER A 1 -10.96 -21.31 -9.31
C SER A 1 -11.43 -19.94 -9.74
N ASP A 2 -12.68 -19.84 -10.09
CA ASP A 2 -13.27 -18.59 -10.58
C ASP A 2 -13.39 -17.61 -9.40
N TRP A 3 -12.48 -16.65 -9.32
CA TRP A 3 -12.47 -15.60 -8.31
C TRP A 3 -13.76 -14.75 -8.29
N ARG A 4 -14.53 -14.76 -9.40
CA ARG A 4 -15.81 -14.03 -9.52
C ARG A 4 -16.86 -14.46 -8.52
N GLN A 5 -16.82 -15.71 -8.05
CA GLN A 5 -17.75 -16.18 -7.02
C GLN A 5 -17.49 -15.57 -5.64
N TYR A 6 -16.30 -15.00 -5.41
CA TYR A 6 -15.97 -14.29 -4.17
C TYR A 6 -16.29 -12.79 -4.21
N VAL A 7 -16.60 -12.27 -5.40
CA VAL A 7 -16.88 -10.82 -5.61
C VAL A 7 -18.33 -10.47 -5.19
N HIS A 8 -19.22 -11.44 -5.06
CA HIS A 8 -20.62 -11.21 -4.70
C HIS A 8 -20.86 -10.85 -3.22
N ALA A 9 -19.81 -10.85 -2.39
CA ALA A 9 -19.86 -10.37 -1.02
C ALA A 9 -19.28 -8.95 -0.88
N SER A 10 -19.34 -8.14 -1.95
CA SER A 10 -18.97 -6.73 -1.84
C SER A 10 -19.88 -6.06 -0.81
N PRO A 11 -19.32 -5.31 0.15
CA PRO A 11 -20.14 -4.47 1.00
C PRO A 11 -21.05 -3.59 0.13
N ALA A 12 -22.27 -3.38 0.55
CA ALA A 12 -23.15 -2.42 -0.10
C ALA A 12 -22.47 -1.04 -0.13
N ALA A 13 -22.87 -0.19 -1.07
CA ALA A 13 -22.38 1.18 -1.12
C ALA A 13 -22.55 1.83 0.28
N GLY A 14 -21.43 2.17 0.94
CA GLY A 14 -21.39 2.64 2.33
C GLY A 14 -20.85 1.64 3.34
N ASP A 15 -20.77 0.34 3.02
CA ASP A 15 -20.21 -0.69 3.90
C ASP A 15 -18.74 -0.96 3.55
N ASN A 16 -17.90 0.03 3.74
CA ASN A 16 -16.47 -0.11 3.57
C ASN A 16 -15.87 -0.79 4.80
N ASP A 17 -15.33 -2.00 4.66
CA ASP A 17 -14.72 -2.77 5.73
C ASP A 17 -13.23 -2.45 5.96
N TRP A 18 -12.66 -1.50 5.21
CA TRP A 18 -11.25 -1.07 5.27
C TRP A 18 -10.24 -2.19 4.95
N MET A 19 -10.68 -3.26 4.31
CA MET A 19 -9.83 -4.41 4.01
C MET A 19 -9.17 -4.31 2.66
N CYS A 20 -7.86 -4.60 2.65
CA CYS A 20 -7.08 -4.77 1.44
C CYS A 20 -6.84 -6.25 1.20
N LEU A 21 -7.53 -6.82 0.22
CA LEU A 21 -7.39 -8.21 -0.21
C LEU A 21 -6.72 -8.20 -1.60
N PRO A 22 -5.40 -8.46 -1.67
CA PRO A 22 -4.66 -8.36 -2.93
C PRO A 22 -5.31 -9.18 -4.05
N PHE A 23 -5.35 -8.60 -5.24
CA PHE A 23 -6.00 -9.15 -6.46
C PHE A 23 -7.52 -9.34 -6.38
N LEU A 24 -8.14 -9.19 -5.23
CA LEU A 24 -9.57 -9.36 -5.05
C LEU A 24 -10.30 -8.02 -4.92
N ARG A 25 -9.95 -7.26 -3.91
CA ARG A 25 -10.55 -5.95 -3.64
C ARG A 25 -9.79 -5.13 -2.62
N ILE A 26 -10.04 -3.83 -2.63
CA ILE A 26 -9.65 -2.90 -1.57
C ILE A 26 -10.92 -2.17 -1.16
N GLY A 27 -11.50 -2.54 -0.02
CA GLY A 27 -12.86 -2.12 0.30
C GLY A 27 -13.80 -2.44 -0.85
N PRO A 28 -14.59 -1.48 -1.34
CA PRO A 28 -15.47 -1.67 -2.49
C PRO A 28 -14.78 -1.54 -3.86
N ILE A 29 -13.47 -1.34 -3.91
CA ILE A 29 -12.72 -1.25 -5.17
C ILE A 29 -12.35 -2.66 -5.65
N HIS A 30 -12.74 -3.00 -6.87
CA HIS A 30 -12.41 -4.26 -7.54
C HIS A 30 -11.47 -4.02 -8.72
N PRO A 31 -10.78 -5.07 -9.22
CA PRO A 31 -9.89 -4.93 -10.37
C PRO A 31 -10.58 -4.45 -11.66
N ASP A 32 -11.89 -4.58 -11.76
CA ASP A 32 -12.71 -4.13 -12.88
C ASP A 32 -13.58 -2.90 -12.57
N SER A 33 -13.37 -2.24 -11.44
CA SER A 33 -14.10 -1.03 -11.07
C SER A 33 -13.87 0.10 -12.06
N SER A 34 -14.95 0.71 -12.51
CA SER A 34 -14.91 1.98 -13.23
C SER A 34 -14.86 3.17 -12.29
N ILE A 35 -14.60 4.36 -12.84
CA ILE A 35 -14.68 5.60 -12.05
C ILE A 35 -16.10 5.81 -11.49
N ASP A 36 -17.13 5.44 -12.25
CA ASP A 36 -18.51 5.55 -11.81
C ASP A 36 -18.80 4.60 -10.64
N ASP A 37 -18.21 3.41 -10.64
CA ASP A 37 -18.28 2.48 -9.51
C ASP A 37 -17.64 3.08 -8.25
N LEU A 38 -16.52 3.78 -8.38
CA LEU A 38 -15.87 4.48 -7.25
C LEU A 38 -16.75 5.60 -6.71
N VAL A 39 -17.32 6.42 -7.60
CA VAL A 39 -18.25 7.49 -7.21
C VAL A 39 -19.49 6.92 -6.50
N LYS A 40 -20.02 5.82 -7.01
CA LYS A 40 -21.17 5.15 -6.43
C LYS A 40 -20.88 4.56 -5.04
N ALA A 41 -19.69 3.98 -4.87
CA ALA A 41 -19.29 3.35 -3.62
C ALA A 41 -18.90 4.36 -2.53
N PHE A 42 -18.21 5.43 -2.89
CA PHE A 42 -17.62 6.37 -1.93
C PHE A 42 -18.35 7.71 -1.86
N GLY A 43 -19.18 8.04 -2.85
CA GLY A 43 -19.81 9.34 -3.00
C GLY A 43 -18.98 10.31 -3.85
N GLU A 44 -19.64 11.13 -4.64
CA GLU A 44 -19.02 12.07 -5.59
C GLU A 44 -18.03 13.02 -4.90
N GLY A 45 -18.37 13.53 -3.74
CA GLY A 45 -17.51 14.45 -2.97
C GLY A 45 -16.23 13.80 -2.41
N ASN A 46 -16.15 12.47 -2.42
CA ASN A 46 -15.02 11.70 -1.91
C ASN A 46 -14.14 11.10 -3.02
N VAL A 47 -14.37 11.45 -4.27
CA VAL A 47 -13.58 10.98 -5.41
C VAL A 47 -13.09 12.18 -6.22
N GLN A 48 -11.77 12.33 -6.30
CA GLN A 48 -11.14 13.47 -6.96
C GLN A 48 -10.16 12.98 -8.04
N ARG A 49 -10.22 13.61 -9.22
CA ARG A 49 -9.16 13.46 -10.24
C ARG A 49 -7.89 14.17 -9.79
N ARG A 50 -6.76 13.50 -9.97
CA ARG A 50 -5.46 14.11 -9.64
C ARG A 50 -4.39 13.61 -10.61
N THR A 51 -3.45 14.50 -10.98
CA THR A 51 -2.21 14.10 -11.62
C THR A 51 -1.17 13.86 -10.53
N VAL A 52 -0.60 12.67 -10.50
CA VAL A 52 0.49 12.30 -9.58
C VAL A 52 1.80 12.25 -10.36
N TYR A 53 2.84 12.83 -9.81
CA TYR A 53 4.16 12.84 -10.43
C TYR A 53 5.01 11.71 -9.87
N GLY A 54 5.76 11.04 -10.74
CA GLY A 54 6.74 10.04 -10.37
C GLY A 54 7.93 10.62 -9.57
N PRO A 55 8.83 9.77 -9.06
CA PRO A 55 9.92 10.17 -8.15
C PRO A 55 10.80 11.30 -8.69
N GLU A 56 11.09 11.32 -9.97
CA GLU A 56 11.92 12.35 -10.62
C GLU A 56 11.09 13.51 -11.20
N GLY A 57 9.78 13.51 -11.00
CA GLY A 57 8.88 14.55 -11.48
C GLY A 57 8.65 14.58 -13.01
N ALA A 58 9.30 13.71 -13.76
CA ALA A 58 9.18 13.66 -15.21
C ALA A 58 7.95 12.90 -15.69
N GLU A 59 7.58 11.84 -14.97
CA GLU A 59 6.40 11.04 -15.30
C GLU A 59 5.16 11.61 -14.60
N LYS A 60 4.05 11.61 -15.34
CA LYS A 60 2.74 12.04 -14.85
C LYS A 60 1.79 10.85 -14.92
N PHE A 61 1.09 10.60 -13.83
CA PHE A 61 0.12 9.52 -13.74
C PHE A 61 -1.28 10.07 -13.48
N ALA A 62 -2.25 9.60 -14.27
CA ALA A 62 -3.66 9.83 -13.99
C ALA A 62 -4.07 9.01 -12.76
N ALA A 63 -4.68 9.65 -11.78
CA ALA A 63 -5.12 9.00 -10.55
C ALA A 63 -6.51 9.49 -10.12
N SER A 64 -7.21 8.63 -9.41
CA SER A 64 -8.37 9.00 -8.61
C SER A 64 -7.99 8.94 -7.15
N VAL A 65 -8.24 10.00 -6.42
CA VAL A 65 -7.99 10.07 -4.98
C VAL A 65 -9.31 9.89 -4.26
N ILE A 66 -9.37 8.86 -3.44
CA ILE A 66 -10.53 8.55 -2.60
C ILE A 66 -10.29 9.13 -1.22
N PHE A 67 -11.31 9.73 -0.61
CA PHE A 67 -11.21 10.43 0.67
C PHE A 67 -10.04 11.43 0.69
N PRO A 68 -9.98 12.38 -0.26
CA PRO A 68 -8.84 13.28 -0.39
C PRO A 68 -8.60 14.07 0.89
N ASP A 69 -7.33 14.24 1.24
CA ASP A 69 -6.85 15.00 2.40
C ASP A 69 -7.34 14.50 3.77
N THR A 70 -7.79 13.25 3.84
CA THR A 70 -8.12 12.56 5.09
C THR A 70 -7.09 11.49 5.44
N ALA A 71 -7.13 10.97 6.66
CA ALA A 71 -6.28 9.85 7.07
C ALA A 71 -6.51 8.58 6.23
N ASN A 72 -7.70 8.42 5.68
CA ASN A 72 -8.11 7.25 4.89
C ASN A 72 -7.93 7.43 3.38
N GLU A 73 -7.16 8.42 2.96
CA GLU A 73 -6.89 8.69 1.56
C GLU A 73 -6.30 7.47 0.84
N LEU A 74 -6.88 7.15 -0.31
CA LEU A 74 -6.35 6.19 -1.28
C LEU A 74 -6.01 6.90 -2.58
N ILE A 75 -4.96 6.45 -3.24
CA ILE A 75 -4.62 6.87 -4.59
C ILE A 75 -4.80 5.68 -5.52
N VAL A 76 -5.79 5.72 -6.38
CA VAL A 76 -6.07 4.70 -7.40
C VAL A 76 -5.40 5.10 -8.70
N PHE A 77 -4.45 4.29 -9.17
CA PHE A 77 -3.81 4.46 -10.47
C PHE A 77 -4.54 3.64 -11.52
N TRP A 78 -4.61 4.18 -12.74
CA TRP A 78 -5.35 3.58 -13.86
C TRP A 78 -4.39 2.93 -14.86
N GLN A 79 -4.85 1.84 -15.48
CA GLN A 79 -4.09 1.16 -16.54
C GLN A 79 -3.84 2.12 -17.71
N ASP A 80 -2.73 1.92 -18.41
CA ASP A 80 -2.30 2.73 -19.56
C ASP A 80 -2.25 4.25 -19.25
N ASN A 81 -2.15 4.59 -17.97
CA ASN A 81 -2.17 5.97 -17.51
C ASN A 81 -3.40 6.76 -18.04
N GLN A 82 -4.52 6.07 -18.26
CA GLN A 82 -5.75 6.64 -18.77
C GLN A 82 -6.82 6.65 -17.70
N TYR A 83 -7.30 7.83 -17.40
CA TYR A 83 -8.39 8.02 -16.47
C TYR A 83 -9.66 7.34 -16.98
N GLY A 84 -10.25 6.50 -16.13
CA GLY A 84 -11.45 5.73 -16.47
C GLY A 84 -11.20 4.40 -17.16
N SER A 85 -9.94 3.97 -17.31
CA SER A 85 -9.59 2.58 -17.63
C SER A 85 -9.79 1.68 -16.41
N LEU A 86 -9.17 0.51 -16.38
CA LEU A 86 -9.21 -0.36 -15.19
C LEU A 86 -8.18 0.08 -14.15
N PRO A 87 -8.44 -0.11 -12.83
CA PRO A 87 -7.43 0.11 -11.82
C PRO A 87 -6.19 -0.76 -12.06
N SER A 88 -5.00 -0.16 -11.92
CA SER A 88 -3.72 -0.87 -12.01
C SER A 88 -3.13 -1.13 -10.63
N SER A 89 -3.23 -0.16 -9.74
CA SER A 89 -2.74 -0.26 -8.37
C SER A 89 -3.42 0.76 -7.46
N VAL A 90 -3.32 0.53 -6.17
CA VAL A 90 -3.79 1.46 -5.14
C VAL A 90 -2.66 1.72 -4.16
N SER A 91 -2.44 2.98 -3.81
CA SER A 91 -1.45 3.41 -2.85
C SER A 91 -2.10 3.98 -1.59
N ILE A 92 -1.58 3.57 -0.44
CA ILE A 92 -2.01 4.03 0.89
C ILE A 92 -0.79 4.63 1.56
N ARG A 93 -0.85 5.91 1.95
CA ARG A 93 0.33 6.64 2.43
C ARG A 93 0.11 7.44 3.71
N LYS A 94 -1.13 7.68 4.11
CA LYS A 94 -1.44 8.59 5.21
C LYS A 94 -1.35 7.91 6.57
N GLN A 95 -0.74 8.58 7.53
CA GLN A 95 -0.76 8.17 8.93
C GLN A 95 -2.19 8.16 9.47
N GLY A 96 -2.49 7.19 10.33
CA GLY A 96 -3.82 7.03 10.90
C GLY A 96 -4.84 6.35 9.99
N SER A 97 -4.40 5.86 8.83
CA SER A 97 -5.26 5.12 7.90
C SER A 97 -5.88 3.88 8.56
N ALA A 98 -7.17 3.67 8.33
CA ALA A 98 -7.89 2.48 8.76
C ALA A 98 -7.69 1.28 7.81
N TRP A 99 -7.18 1.52 6.60
CA TRP A 99 -6.92 0.47 5.62
C TRP A 99 -5.88 -0.52 6.12
N LYS A 100 -6.17 -1.82 6.03
CA LYS A 100 -5.30 -2.89 6.52
C LYS A 100 -5.40 -4.15 5.66
N THR A 101 -4.33 -4.94 5.67
CA THR A 101 -4.31 -6.28 5.07
C THR A 101 -4.93 -7.31 6.02
N VAL A 102 -5.15 -8.54 5.53
CA VAL A 102 -5.63 -9.68 6.35
C VAL A 102 -4.68 -10.01 7.50
N HIS A 103 -3.40 -9.69 7.37
CA HIS A 103 -2.42 -9.86 8.46
C HIS A 103 -2.36 -8.67 9.42
N GLY A 104 -3.26 -7.69 9.26
CA GLY A 104 -3.33 -6.50 10.10
C GLY A 104 -2.26 -5.45 9.80
N ILE A 105 -1.52 -5.57 8.69
CA ILE A 105 -0.53 -4.57 8.28
C ILE A 105 -1.24 -3.32 7.77
N ARG A 106 -0.81 -2.18 8.27
CA ARG A 106 -1.32 -0.86 7.94
C ARG A 106 -0.23 0.19 8.02
N ILE A 107 -0.54 1.41 7.62
CA ILE A 107 0.36 2.54 7.87
C ILE A 107 0.52 2.73 9.38
N GLY A 108 1.76 2.74 9.86
CA GLY A 108 2.08 2.78 11.29
C GLY A 108 2.48 1.43 11.89
N THR A 109 2.31 0.32 11.17
CA THR A 109 2.86 -0.98 11.61
C THR A 109 4.37 -0.85 11.76
N THR A 110 4.88 -1.24 12.93
CA THR A 110 6.30 -1.11 13.27
C THR A 110 7.15 -2.22 12.67
N LEU A 111 8.46 -2.01 12.62
CA LEU A 111 9.41 -3.04 12.18
C LEU A 111 9.32 -4.31 13.04
N ALA A 112 9.18 -4.15 14.36
CA ALA A 112 9.01 -5.26 15.29
C ALA A 112 7.73 -6.07 15.00
N GLU A 113 6.61 -5.38 14.77
CA GLU A 113 5.34 -6.02 14.40
C GLU A 113 5.43 -6.75 13.06
N LEU A 114 6.16 -6.20 12.08
CA LEU A 114 6.40 -6.86 10.79
C LEU A 114 7.25 -8.12 10.96
N ASN A 115 8.30 -8.09 11.78
CA ASN A 115 9.11 -9.28 12.11
C ASN A 115 8.24 -10.37 12.73
N GLU A 116 7.39 -10.01 13.67
CA GLU A 116 6.49 -10.94 14.35
C GLU A 116 5.49 -11.55 13.35
N THR A 117 4.89 -10.73 12.49
CA THR A 117 3.95 -11.18 11.46
C THR A 117 4.63 -12.08 10.42
N ASN A 118 5.84 -11.73 9.99
CA ASN A 118 6.61 -12.52 9.03
C ASN A 118 7.18 -13.82 9.62
N LYS A 119 7.20 -13.96 10.94
CA LYS A 119 7.75 -15.09 11.70
C LYS A 119 9.25 -15.33 11.50
N ARG A 120 9.93 -14.39 10.86
CA ARG A 120 11.39 -14.38 10.69
C ARG A 120 11.87 -12.99 10.26
N PRO A 121 13.14 -12.66 10.50
CA PRO A 121 13.74 -11.45 9.99
C PRO A 121 13.67 -11.40 8.46
N PHE A 122 13.55 -10.20 7.90
CA PHE A 122 13.51 -9.95 6.47
C PHE A 122 14.50 -8.85 6.09
N SER A 123 14.76 -8.73 4.79
CA SER A 123 15.65 -7.73 4.24
C SER A 123 14.86 -6.55 3.66
N PHE A 124 15.43 -5.37 3.77
CA PHE A 124 14.90 -4.15 3.15
C PHE A 124 16.04 -3.23 2.74
N TYR A 125 15.76 -2.31 1.82
CA TYR A 125 16.76 -1.34 1.37
C TYR A 125 16.91 -0.17 2.34
N GLY A 126 18.13 0.30 2.52
CA GLY A 126 18.42 1.51 3.28
C GLY A 126 17.66 2.72 2.79
N PHE A 127 17.50 3.74 3.63
CA PHE A 127 16.70 4.92 3.34
C PHE A 127 17.42 5.98 2.48
N GLY A 128 16.67 6.98 2.03
CA GLY A 128 17.22 8.19 1.41
C GLY A 128 17.51 8.09 -0.08
N TRP A 129 16.92 7.15 -0.79
CA TRP A 129 16.99 7.01 -2.25
C TRP A 129 15.69 6.38 -2.79
N ASP A 130 15.58 6.20 -4.12
CA ASP A 130 14.30 5.85 -4.78
C ASP A 130 13.65 4.56 -4.27
N TYR A 131 14.44 3.54 -3.93
CA TYR A 131 13.94 2.26 -3.38
C TYR A 131 14.08 2.16 -1.86
N GLY A 132 14.45 3.26 -1.22
CA GLY A 132 14.67 3.29 0.23
C GLY A 132 13.46 2.81 1.02
N GLY A 133 13.72 1.88 1.98
CA GLY A 133 12.68 1.28 2.81
C GLY A 133 11.88 0.15 2.17
N SER A 134 12.06 -0.13 0.88
CA SER A 134 11.35 -1.22 0.20
C SER A 134 11.83 -2.58 0.70
N ILE A 135 10.89 -3.50 0.89
CA ILE A 135 11.21 -4.88 1.28
C ILE A 135 11.92 -5.56 0.10
N SER A 136 12.98 -6.27 0.38
CA SER A 136 13.77 -7.03 -0.60
C SER A 136 13.67 -8.53 -0.34
N LYS A 137 14.22 -9.32 -1.27
CA LYS A 137 14.34 -10.79 -1.16
C LYS A 137 13.06 -11.51 -0.74
N ASP A 138 11.92 -11.02 -1.19
CA ASP A 138 10.62 -11.65 -0.96
C ASP A 138 10.44 -12.05 0.52
N TRP A 139 10.65 -11.09 1.43
CA TRP A 139 10.54 -11.27 2.88
C TRP A 139 11.46 -12.35 3.47
N ASP A 140 12.54 -12.69 2.76
CA ASP A 140 13.44 -13.80 3.09
C ASP A 140 12.70 -15.15 3.30
N GLY A 141 11.60 -15.35 2.57
CA GLY A 141 10.79 -16.56 2.61
C GLY A 141 9.92 -16.73 3.87
N GLY A 142 9.69 -15.65 4.61
CA GLY A 142 8.78 -15.67 5.75
C GLY A 142 7.30 -15.74 5.35
N VAL A 143 6.41 -15.66 6.32
CA VAL A 143 4.95 -15.75 6.13
C VAL A 143 4.46 -14.72 5.13
N MET A 144 5.02 -13.50 5.17
CA MET A 144 4.64 -12.42 4.28
C MET A 144 5.01 -12.62 2.81
N ALA A 145 5.92 -13.55 2.51
CA ALA A 145 6.26 -13.91 1.13
C ALA A 145 5.06 -14.49 0.35
N SER A 146 4.07 -15.03 1.04
CA SER A 146 2.82 -15.51 0.44
C SER A 146 1.83 -14.39 0.12
N LEU A 147 2.02 -13.19 0.66
CA LEU A 147 1.15 -12.04 0.44
C LEU A 147 1.52 -11.34 -0.88
N ARG A 148 1.12 -11.95 -1.97
CA ARG A 148 1.36 -11.40 -3.31
C ARG A 148 0.47 -10.21 -3.60
N GLY A 149 0.99 -9.30 -4.44
CA GLY A 149 0.27 -8.10 -4.86
C GLY A 149 0.30 -6.95 -3.84
N VAL A 150 1.07 -7.08 -2.77
CA VAL A 150 1.29 -6.01 -1.79
C VAL A 150 2.77 -5.64 -1.76
N SER A 151 3.05 -4.36 -1.95
CA SER A 151 4.37 -3.78 -1.74
C SER A 151 4.35 -2.98 -0.44
N VAL A 152 5.29 -3.26 0.45
CA VAL A 152 5.46 -2.54 1.71
C VAL A 152 6.73 -1.72 1.63
N VAL A 153 6.63 -0.44 2.01
CA VAL A 153 7.76 0.48 2.09
C VAL A 153 7.85 1.02 3.52
N LEU A 154 9.00 0.80 4.14
CA LEU A 154 9.30 1.33 5.47
C LEU A 154 9.62 2.82 5.37
N ARG A 155 9.28 3.56 6.40
CA ARG A 155 9.64 4.97 6.55
C ARG A 155 10.32 5.16 7.91
N ALA A 156 11.45 5.85 7.91
CA ALA A 156 12.04 6.33 9.15
C ALA A 156 11.12 7.39 9.78
N THR A 157 10.73 7.20 11.02
CA THR A 157 9.88 8.13 11.78
C THR A 157 10.68 9.13 12.61
N ARG A 158 11.99 8.96 12.64
CA ARG A 158 12.99 9.83 13.28
C ARG A 158 14.26 9.86 12.44
N GLU A 159 15.16 10.76 12.73
CA GLU A 159 16.50 10.73 12.16
C GLU A 159 17.24 9.47 12.67
N LEU A 160 17.79 8.71 11.73
CA LEU A 160 18.53 7.50 12.00
C LEU A 160 20.03 7.72 11.79
N PRO A 161 20.91 6.91 12.42
CA PRO A 161 22.34 6.93 12.11
C PRO A 161 22.60 6.75 10.60
N ARG A 162 23.69 7.37 10.13
CA ARG A 162 24.06 7.36 8.69
C ARG A 162 24.13 5.95 8.09
N TYR A 163 24.44 4.96 8.90
CA TYR A 163 24.50 3.56 8.48
C TYR A 163 23.21 3.07 7.81
N TYR A 164 22.03 3.59 8.20
CA TYR A 164 20.74 3.17 7.68
C TYR A 164 20.38 3.78 6.33
N TYR A 165 21.23 4.64 5.78
CA TYR A 165 20.97 5.34 4.52
C TYR A 165 21.83 4.80 3.39
N GLY A 166 21.31 4.90 2.16
CA GLY A 166 21.98 4.55 0.92
C GLY A 166 21.55 3.22 0.32
N ASP A 167 22.09 2.94 -0.85
CA ASP A 167 21.83 1.73 -1.63
C ASP A 167 22.55 0.52 -1.00
N LYS A 168 21.92 -0.08 -0.04
CA LYS A 168 22.36 -1.29 0.68
C LYS A 168 21.18 -2.06 1.21
N GLU A 169 21.36 -3.35 1.45
CA GLU A 169 20.40 -4.15 2.18
C GLU A 169 20.66 -4.12 3.67
N LEU A 170 19.58 -3.99 4.43
CA LEU A 170 19.56 -4.07 5.89
C LEU A 170 18.66 -5.24 6.31
N LYS A 171 18.92 -5.77 7.50
CA LYS A 171 18.08 -6.82 8.11
C LYS A 171 17.15 -6.22 9.16
N SER A 172 15.94 -6.71 9.21
CA SER A 172 14.91 -6.22 10.14
C SER A 172 15.13 -6.59 11.61
N ASN A 173 16.04 -7.50 11.89
CA ASN A 173 16.45 -7.87 13.25
C ASN A 173 17.63 -7.03 13.79
N LEU A 174 17.90 -5.88 13.17
CA LEU A 174 18.88 -4.92 13.66
C LEU A 174 18.43 -4.18 14.94
N GLU A 175 17.56 -4.78 15.73
CA GLU A 175 17.13 -4.27 17.04
C GLU A 175 18.30 -3.90 17.97
N THR A 176 19.46 -4.57 17.79
CA THR A 176 20.67 -4.22 18.50
C THR A 176 21.29 -2.88 18.06
N LEU A 177 20.80 -2.27 16.98
CA LEU A 177 21.34 -1.05 16.41
C LEU A 177 20.37 0.15 16.52
N LEU A 178 19.13 -0.06 16.96
CA LEU A 178 18.19 1.00 17.31
C LEU A 178 18.23 1.14 18.84
N PRO A 179 18.92 2.12 19.41
CA PRO A 179 18.72 2.44 20.81
C PRO A 179 17.25 2.83 21.01
N ASP A 180 16.67 2.41 22.11
CA ASP A 180 15.32 2.71 22.58
C ASP A 180 14.97 4.19 22.45
#